data_21d8b618af354ffd9308a94fde2dbde1
#
_entry.id   21d8b618af354ffd9308a94fde2dbde1
#
_cell.length_a   1.000
_cell.length_b   1.000
_cell.length_c   1.000
_cell.angle_alpha   90.00
_cell.angle_beta   90.00
_cell.angle_gamma   90.00
#
_symmetry.space_group_name_H-M   'P 1'
#
loop_
_entity.id
_entity.type
_entity.pdbx_description
1 polymer ?
#
loop_
_entity_poly.entity_id
_entity_poly.type
_entity_poly.pdbx_seq_one_letter_code
_entity_poly.pdbx_strand_id
1 'polypeptide(L)'
;MLIVFSGLPGTGKTTIAKGLAAKVGALYLRIDTIEQALRNSGALAHEVGRSGYMVANALALSNLPLGRTVIVDGVNPVMESRTAWSEIASKAGVELVNIEVICSDKSEHQRRVETRPGDVPGLTPPSWQSVLDHEYEAWADAPFSIDTALMSPVQAVSIVTQHLIAGRG
;
A
#
# COMPACT_ATOMS: atom_id res chain seq x y z
N MET A 1 -7.97 -6.64 -12.03
CA MET A 1 -6.64 -6.84 -11.42
C MET A 1 -6.60 -6.12 -10.07
N LEU A 2 -6.05 -6.75 -9.05
CA LEU A 2 -5.78 -6.15 -7.75
C LEU A 2 -4.27 -5.99 -7.58
N ILE A 3 -3.80 -4.78 -7.27
CA ILE A 3 -2.39 -4.46 -7.05
C ILE A 3 -2.24 -3.95 -5.61
N VAL A 4 -1.41 -4.60 -4.81
CA VAL A 4 -1.25 -4.29 -3.39
C VAL A 4 0.19 -3.84 -3.13
N PHE A 5 0.33 -2.56 -2.76
CA PHE A 5 1.59 -1.99 -2.31
C PHE A 5 1.75 -2.21 -0.81
N SER A 6 2.89 -2.76 -0.42
CA SER A 6 3.27 -3.08 0.95
C SER A 6 4.64 -2.47 1.29
N GLY A 7 4.94 -2.34 2.58
CA GLY A 7 6.23 -1.83 3.07
C GLY A 7 6.07 -0.79 4.19
N LEU A 8 7.13 -0.54 4.92
CA LEU A 8 7.14 0.36 6.08
C LEU A 8 6.81 1.81 5.72
N PRO A 9 6.37 2.64 6.66
CA PRO A 9 6.21 4.08 6.45
C PRO A 9 7.53 4.72 5.99
N GLY A 10 7.46 5.70 5.08
CA GLY A 10 8.64 6.42 4.57
C GLY A 10 9.39 5.75 3.40
N THR A 11 9.03 4.52 3.01
CA THR A 11 9.68 3.83 1.87
C THR A 11 9.33 4.39 0.49
N GLY A 12 8.33 5.27 0.37
CA GLY A 12 7.94 5.86 -0.92
C GLY A 12 6.75 5.17 -1.61
N LYS A 13 6.11 4.18 -0.98
CA LYS A 13 4.94 3.46 -1.51
C LYS A 13 3.88 4.37 -2.12
N THR A 14 3.41 5.34 -1.32
CA THR A 14 2.33 6.24 -1.69
C THR A 14 2.62 7.01 -2.97
N THR A 15 3.85 7.47 -3.15
CA THR A 15 4.27 8.20 -4.36
C THR A 15 4.18 7.30 -5.59
N ILE A 16 4.67 6.06 -5.48
CA ILE A 16 4.66 5.10 -6.58
C ILE A 16 3.22 4.63 -6.87
N ALA A 17 2.46 4.28 -5.83
CA ALA A 17 1.08 3.82 -5.97
C ALA A 17 0.16 4.87 -6.60
N LYS A 18 0.27 6.15 -6.17
CA LYS A 18 -0.45 7.28 -6.79
C LYS A 18 -0.04 7.49 -8.25
N GLY A 19 1.27 7.46 -8.53
CA GLY A 19 1.77 7.62 -9.90
C GLY A 19 1.30 6.49 -10.82
N LEU A 20 1.30 5.26 -10.34
CA LEU A 20 0.78 4.13 -11.08
C LEU A 20 -0.74 4.24 -11.29
N ALA A 21 -1.49 4.60 -10.25
CA ALA A 21 -2.95 4.75 -10.32
C ALA A 21 -3.36 5.79 -11.36
N ALA A 22 -2.69 6.94 -11.37
CA ALA A 22 -2.91 7.99 -12.37
C ALA A 22 -2.57 7.50 -13.79
N LYS A 23 -1.48 6.73 -13.95
CA LYS A 23 -1.02 6.25 -15.25
C LYS A 23 -1.96 5.20 -15.86
N VAL A 24 -2.53 4.31 -15.04
CA VAL A 24 -3.37 3.20 -15.54
C VAL A 24 -4.87 3.43 -15.34
N GLY A 25 -5.29 4.56 -14.79
CA GLY A 25 -6.70 4.87 -14.50
C GLY A 25 -7.33 3.94 -13.47
N ALA A 26 -6.56 3.52 -12.45
CA ALA A 26 -7.01 2.60 -11.43
C ALA A 26 -7.76 3.31 -10.30
N LEU A 27 -8.66 2.58 -9.62
CA LEU A 27 -9.19 2.98 -8.32
C LEU A 27 -8.07 2.90 -7.29
N TYR A 28 -7.79 3.99 -6.60
CA TYR A 28 -6.74 4.07 -5.58
C TYR A 28 -7.35 4.07 -4.18
N LEU A 29 -6.96 3.09 -3.37
CA LEU A 29 -7.39 2.93 -1.97
C LEU A 29 -6.17 3.05 -1.06
N ARG A 30 -6.15 4.08 -0.20
CA ARG A 30 -5.09 4.27 0.79
C ARG A 30 -5.61 3.97 2.19
N ILE A 31 -4.97 3.01 2.86
CA ILE A 31 -5.37 2.57 4.21
C ILE A 31 -5.33 3.73 5.19
N ASP A 32 -4.23 4.51 5.25
CA ASP A 32 -4.11 5.67 6.14
C ASP A 32 -5.25 6.69 5.97
N THR A 33 -5.68 6.93 4.73
CA THR A 33 -6.77 7.87 4.43
C THR A 33 -8.10 7.35 4.94
N ILE A 34 -8.37 6.06 4.75
CA ILE A 34 -9.60 5.40 5.22
C ILE A 34 -9.63 5.40 6.74
N GLU A 35 -8.52 5.03 7.38
CA GLU A 35 -8.42 5.00 8.84
C GLU A 35 -8.60 6.39 9.45
N GLN A 36 -7.99 7.42 8.85
CA GLN A 36 -8.15 8.78 9.34
C GLN A 36 -9.59 9.29 9.16
N ALA A 37 -10.24 8.95 8.06
CA ALA A 37 -11.65 9.27 7.87
C ALA A 37 -12.55 8.59 8.90
N LEU A 38 -12.28 7.33 9.25
CA LEU A 38 -12.98 6.61 10.32
C LEU A 38 -12.78 7.28 11.69
N ARG A 39 -11.54 7.69 12.02
CA ARG A 39 -11.26 8.45 13.25
C ARG A 39 -12.04 9.76 13.30
N ASN A 40 -12.00 10.52 12.21
CA ASN A 40 -12.66 11.82 12.11
C ASN A 40 -14.21 11.73 12.15
N SER A 41 -14.77 10.60 11.75
CA SER A 41 -16.23 10.40 11.77
C SER A 41 -16.82 10.33 13.18
N GLY A 42 -16.00 9.99 14.19
CA GLY A 42 -16.45 9.72 15.56
C GLY A 42 -17.38 8.50 15.69
N ALA A 43 -17.55 7.71 14.64
CA ALA A 43 -18.45 6.56 14.62
C ALA A 43 -17.91 5.34 15.40
N LEU A 44 -16.59 5.29 15.64
CA LEU A 44 -15.96 4.20 16.35
C LEU A 44 -15.83 4.55 17.85
N ALA A 45 -16.34 3.66 18.70
CA ALA A 45 -16.22 3.79 20.16
C ALA A 45 -14.78 3.51 20.68
N HIS A 46 -13.95 2.87 19.84
CA HIS A 46 -12.58 2.44 20.17
C HIS A 46 -11.62 2.80 19.03
N GLU A 47 -10.36 2.39 19.17
CA GLU A 47 -9.36 2.56 18.11
C GLU A 47 -9.80 1.90 16.79
N VAL A 48 -9.33 2.45 15.68
CA VAL A 48 -9.69 2.00 14.31
C VAL A 48 -9.36 0.52 14.10
N GLY A 49 -8.26 0.03 14.68
CA GLY A 49 -7.82 -1.36 14.58
C GLY A 49 -7.81 -1.83 13.11
N ARG A 50 -8.50 -2.94 12.84
CA ARG A 50 -8.59 -3.53 11.49
C ARG A 50 -9.67 -2.89 10.59
N SER A 51 -10.44 -1.92 11.10
CA SER A 51 -11.60 -1.37 10.36
C SER A 51 -11.19 -0.72 9.03
N GLY A 52 -10.02 -0.06 8.96
CA GLY A 52 -9.50 0.52 7.73
C GLY A 52 -9.30 -0.52 6.62
N TYR A 53 -8.71 -1.65 6.98
CA TYR A 53 -8.54 -2.78 6.04
C TYR A 53 -9.88 -3.41 5.65
N MET A 54 -10.80 -3.58 6.59
CA MET A 54 -12.14 -4.12 6.29
C MET A 54 -12.90 -3.26 5.29
N VAL A 55 -12.86 -1.94 5.45
CA VAL A 55 -13.47 -0.99 4.50
C VAL A 55 -12.77 -1.06 3.14
N ALA A 56 -11.44 -1.06 3.11
CA ALA A 56 -10.69 -1.17 1.86
C ALA A 56 -10.97 -2.49 1.12
N ASN A 57 -11.04 -3.61 1.84
CA ASN A 57 -11.40 -4.92 1.30
C ASN A 57 -12.81 -4.91 0.66
N ALA A 58 -13.80 -4.34 1.35
CA ALA A 58 -15.16 -4.22 0.83
C ALA A 58 -15.22 -3.34 -0.43
N LEU A 59 -14.51 -2.21 -0.44
CA LEU A 59 -14.42 -1.33 -1.60
C LEU A 59 -13.73 -2.02 -2.78
N ALA A 60 -12.62 -2.74 -2.54
CA ALA A 60 -11.94 -3.50 -3.57
C ALA A 60 -12.87 -4.56 -4.18
N LEU A 61 -13.51 -5.37 -3.34
CA LEU A 61 -14.43 -6.42 -3.78
C LEU A 61 -15.63 -5.88 -4.56
N SER A 62 -16.10 -4.67 -4.25
CA SER A 62 -17.21 -4.03 -4.98
C SER A 62 -16.80 -3.52 -6.36
N ASN A 63 -15.53 -3.17 -6.57
CA ASN A 63 -15.06 -2.53 -7.81
C ASN A 63 -14.38 -3.49 -8.78
N LEU A 64 -13.72 -4.54 -8.27
CA LEU A 64 -13.01 -5.51 -9.11
C LEU A 64 -13.93 -6.22 -10.13
N PRO A 65 -15.14 -6.70 -9.76
CA PRO A 65 -16.06 -7.33 -10.70
C PRO A 65 -16.59 -6.38 -11.79
N LEU A 66 -16.49 -5.07 -11.59
CA LEU A 66 -16.84 -4.05 -12.59
C LEU A 66 -15.74 -3.86 -13.65
N GLY A 67 -14.72 -4.72 -13.67
CA GLY A 67 -13.58 -4.63 -14.58
C GLY A 67 -12.55 -3.56 -14.22
N ARG A 68 -12.64 -2.99 -13.02
CA ARG A 68 -11.69 -1.97 -12.57
C ARG A 68 -10.39 -2.58 -12.06
N THR A 69 -9.27 -1.94 -12.38
CA THR A 69 -8.04 -2.18 -11.65
C THR A 69 -8.11 -1.43 -10.32
N VAL A 70 -7.81 -2.13 -9.24
CA VAL A 70 -7.76 -1.54 -7.88
C VAL A 70 -6.32 -1.56 -7.40
N ILE A 71 -5.83 -0.42 -6.90
CA ILE A 71 -4.52 -0.27 -6.27
C ILE A 71 -4.73 0.03 -4.80
N VAL A 72 -4.12 -0.78 -3.95
CA VAL A 72 -4.13 -0.61 -2.49
C VAL A 72 -2.76 -0.12 -2.04
N ASP A 73 -2.76 0.94 -1.22
CA ASP A 73 -1.56 1.50 -0.58
C ASP A 73 -1.69 1.35 0.94
N GLY A 74 -0.91 0.47 1.51
CA GLY A 74 -0.89 0.18 2.95
C GLY A 74 0.44 -0.40 3.40
N VAL A 75 0.63 -0.56 4.70
CA VAL A 75 1.82 -1.22 5.25
C VAL A 75 1.76 -2.72 4.99
N ASN A 76 0.59 -3.33 5.15
CA ASN A 76 0.35 -4.78 5.02
C ASN A 76 1.40 -5.60 5.79
N PRO A 77 1.56 -5.35 7.11
CA PRO A 77 2.73 -5.78 7.85
C PRO A 77 2.76 -7.27 8.15
N VAL A 78 1.61 -7.90 8.27
CA VAL A 78 1.45 -9.28 8.75
C VAL A 78 0.80 -10.18 7.70
N MET A 79 1.03 -11.48 7.81
CA MET A 79 0.47 -12.50 6.91
C MET A 79 -1.06 -12.38 6.82
N GLU A 80 -1.75 -12.12 7.93
CA GLU A 80 -3.22 -11.96 7.95
C GLU A 80 -3.71 -10.89 6.97
N SER A 81 -3.07 -9.72 6.96
CA SER A 81 -3.44 -8.63 6.04
C SER A 81 -3.17 -8.99 4.58
N ARG A 82 -2.08 -9.70 4.31
CA ARG A 82 -1.69 -10.14 2.96
C ARG A 82 -2.60 -11.24 2.44
N THR A 83 -2.97 -12.21 3.30
CA THR A 83 -3.91 -13.28 2.99
C THR A 83 -5.30 -12.73 2.67
N ALA A 84 -5.77 -11.71 3.40
CA ALA A 84 -7.04 -11.06 3.13
C ALA A 84 -7.11 -10.51 1.68
N TRP A 85 -6.04 -9.92 1.16
CA TRP A 85 -6.00 -9.47 -0.24
C TRP A 85 -6.03 -10.63 -1.25
N SER A 86 -5.37 -11.75 -0.93
CA SER A 86 -5.42 -12.96 -1.76
C SER A 86 -6.85 -13.52 -1.84
N GLU A 87 -7.55 -13.53 -0.70
CA GLU A 87 -8.96 -13.94 -0.67
C GLU A 87 -9.87 -13.00 -1.49
N ILE A 88 -9.65 -11.67 -1.41
CA ILE A 88 -10.40 -10.69 -2.20
C ILE A 88 -10.17 -10.91 -3.70
N ALA A 89 -8.92 -11.08 -4.12
CA ALA A 89 -8.60 -11.37 -5.52
C ALA A 89 -9.25 -12.67 -6.01
N SER A 90 -9.18 -13.72 -5.21
CA SER A 90 -9.82 -15.02 -5.49
C SER A 90 -11.33 -14.90 -5.62
N LYS A 91 -12.01 -14.24 -4.65
CA LYS A 91 -13.46 -14.00 -4.67
C LYS A 91 -13.91 -13.18 -5.88
N ALA A 92 -13.09 -12.22 -6.31
CA ALA A 92 -13.36 -11.39 -7.47
C ALA A 92 -12.95 -12.05 -8.81
N GLY A 93 -12.27 -13.20 -8.78
CA GLY A 93 -11.79 -13.89 -9.97
C GLY A 93 -10.74 -13.08 -10.75
N VAL A 94 -9.87 -12.34 -10.05
CA VAL A 94 -8.88 -11.47 -10.67
C VAL A 94 -7.46 -11.82 -10.23
N GLU A 95 -6.49 -11.43 -11.04
CA GLU A 95 -5.08 -11.52 -10.71
C GLU A 95 -4.73 -10.58 -9.53
N LEU A 96 -3.91 -11.08 -8.59
CA LEU A 96 -3.27 -10.31 -7.52
C LEU A 96 -1.80 -10.09 -7.84
N VAL A 97 -1.36 -8.84 -7.76
CA VAL A 97 0.06 -8.47 -7.83
C VAL A 97 0.47 -7.81 -6.53
N ASN A 98 1.35 -8.46 -5.78
CA ASN A 98 1.95 -7.90 -4.57
C ASN A 98 3.24 -7.17 -4.91
N ILE A 99 3.35 -5.93 -4.47
CA ILE A 99 4.53 -5.07 -4.65
C ILE A 99 5.01 -4.64 -3.28
N GLU A 100 6.24 -5.02 -2.94
CA GLU A 100 6.90 -4.54 -1.76
C GLU A 100 7.79 -3.35 -2.09
N VAL A 101 7.64 -2.26 -1.33
CA VAL A 101 8.48 -1.07 -1.49
C VAL A 101 9.36 -0.92 -0.26
N ILE A 102 10.65 -0.98 -0.49
CA ILE A 102 11.68 -0.82 0.53
C ILE A 102 12.53 0.43 0.26
N CYS A 103 13.32 0.81 1.26
CA CYS A 103 14.40 1.77 1.11
C CYS A 103 15.63 1.17 1.83
N SER A 104 16.54 0.59 1.07
CA SER A 104 17.71 -0.12 1.62
C SER A 104 18.73 0.81 2.28
N ASP A 105 18.78 2.08 1.89
CA ASP A 105 19.53 3.11 2.59
C ASP A 105 18.80 3.55 3.86
N LYS A 106 19.26 3.05 5.00
CA LYS A 106 18.66 3.34 6.32
C LYS A 106 18.69 4.82 6.68
N SER A 107 19.74 5.53 6.31
CA SER A 107 19.89 6.96 6.60
C SER A 107 18.91 7.79 5.80
N GLU A 108 18.75 7.46 4.52
CA GLU A 108 17.76 8.10 3.65
C GLU A 108 16.33 7.75 4.09
N HIS A 109 16.07 6.50 4.49
CA HIS A 109 14.77 6.09 5.01
C HIS A 109 14.39 6.89 6.26
N GLN A 110 15.32 6.99 7.23
CA GLN A 110 15.13 7.81 8.43
C GLN A 110 14.86 9.26 8.09
N ARG A 111 15.70 9.87 7.24
CA ARG A 111 15.52 11.25 6.80
C ARG A 111 14.12 11.47 6.21
N ARG A 112 13.64 10.56 5.36
CA ARG A 112 12.30 10.65 4.75
C ARG A 112 11.20 10.59 5.79
N VAL A 113 11.29 9.68 6.77
CA VAL A 113 10.30 9.57 7.85
C VAL A 113 10.22 10.86 8.66
N GLU A 114 11.38 11.43 9.02
CA GLU A 114 11.47 12.60 9.91
C GLU A 114 11.14 13.93 9.21
N THR A 115 11.36 14.01 7.88
CA THR A 115 11.21 15.28 7.15
C THR A 115 9.97 15.39 6.28
N ARG A 116 9.24 14.27 6.06
CA ARG A 116 8.06 14.31 5.20
C ARG A 116 6.95 15.17 5.81
N PRO A 117 6.30 16.06 5.05
CA PRO A 117 5.09 16.70 5.52
C PRO A 117 3.95 15.67 5.65
N GLY A 118 3.05 15.89 6.61
CA GLY A 118 1.81 15.14 6.69
C GLY A 118 0.95 15.40 5.45
N ASP A 119 0.56 14.35 4.74
CA ASP A 119 -0.23 14.43 3.52
C ASP A 119 -1.69 13.95 3.69
N VAL A 120 -2.03 13.47 4.88
CA VAL A 120 -3.40 13.14 5.29
C VAL A 120 -3.78 14.08 6.43
N PRO A 121 -4.76 14.98 6.24
CA PRO A 121 -5.17 15.93 7.28
C PRO A 121 -5.59 15.23 8.57
N GLY A 122 -4.97 15.62 9.69
CA GLY A 122 -5.24 15.05 11.01
C GLY A 122 -4.43 13.78 11.35
N LEU A 123 -3.73 13.19 10.40
CA LEU A 123 -2.85 12.06 10.67
C LEU A 123 -1.51 12.54 11.22
N THR A 124 -1.14 12.08 12.40
CA THR A 124 0.20 12.29 12.95
C THR A 124 1.21 11.37 12.23
N PRO A 125 2.24 11.92 11.58
CA PRO A 125 3.28 11.09 10.95
C PRO A 125 3.98 10.20 11.99
N PRO A 126 4.36 8.96 11.63
CA PRO A 126 5.10 8.09 12.52
C PRO A 126 6.50 8.67 12.81
N SER A 127 7.01 8.44 14.01
CA SER A 127 8.40 8.70 14.34
C SER A 127 9.32 7.62 13.74
N TRP A 128 10.64 7.92 13.62
CA TRP A 128 11.58 6.90 13.19
C TRP A 128 11.61 5.68 14.12
N GLN A 129 11.54 5.92 15.44
CA GLN A 129 11.49 4.83 16.42
C GLN A 129 10.26 3.93 16.20
N SER A 130 9.08 4.51 15.95
CA SER A 130 7.87 3.70 15.68
C SER A 130 7.96 2.90 14.37
N VAL A 131 8.77 3.34 13.41
CA VAL A 131 9.05 2.58 12.18
C VAL A 131 9.97 1.40 12.47
N LEU A 132 10.99 1.58 13.34
CA LEU A 132 11.90 0.50 13.74
C LEU A 132 11.20 -0.58 14.58
N ASP A 133 10.26 -0.16 15.43
CA ASP A 133 9.51 -1.05 16.32
C ASP A 133 8.29 -1.67 15.60
N HIS A 134 8.03 -1.28 14.35
CA HIS A 134 6.89 -1.77 13.61
C HIS A 134 7.06 -3.25 13.27
N GLU A 135 6.15 -4.08 13.76
CA GLU A 135 6.11 -5.48 13.37
C GLU A 135 5.91 -5.61 11.85
N TYR A 136 6.83 -6.27 11.18
CA TYR A 136 6.75 -6.50 9.75
C TYR A 136 7.24 -7.92 9.45
N GLU A 137 6.31 -8.83 9.25
CA GLU A 137 6.61 -10.23 8.98
C GLU A 137 7.30 -10.41 7.62
N ALA A 138 8.24 -11.35 7.57
CA ALA A 138 8.84 -11.76 6.30
C ALA A 138 7.78 -12.28 5.33
N TRP A 139 8.01 -12.10 4.05
CA TRP A 139 7.16 -12.68 3.02
C TRP A 139 7.46 -14.18 2.88
N ALA A 140 6.41 -15.01 2.81
CA ALA A 140 6.54 -16.43 2.52
C ALA A 140 6.99 -16.68 1.08
N ASP A 141 6.37 -15.94 0.14
CA ASP A 141 6.75 -15.90 -1.27
C ASP A 141 7.24 -14.50 -1.58
N ALA A 142 8.41 -14.38 -2.21
CA ALA A 142 9.01 -13.09 -2.52
C ALA A 142 8.08 -12.25 -3.44
N PRO A 143 7.61 -11.08 -3.01
CA PRO A 143 6.83 -10.20 -3.86
C PRO A 143 7.72 -9.51 -4.88
N PHE A 144 7.11 -8.80 -5.84
CA PHE A 144 7.86 -7.90 -6.70
C PHE A 144 8.37 -6.71 -5.88
N SER A 145 9.69 -6.63 -5.67
CA SER A 145 10.30 -5.64 -4.78
C SER A 145 10.84 -4.43 -5.54
N ILE A 146 10.57 -3.24 -4.99
CA ILE A 146 11.08 -1.96 -5.45
C ILE A 146 11.92 -1.32 -4.34
N ASP A 147 13.19 -1.07 -4.63
CA ASP A 147 14.08 -0.34 -3.71
C ASP A 147 14.20 1.13 -4.13
N THR A 148 13.59 2.01 -3.35
CA THR A 148 13.57 3.45 -3.61
C THR A 148 14.85 4.18 -3.21
N ALA A 149 15.82 3.51 -2.61
CA ALA A 149 17.16 4.04 -2.44
C ALA A 149 17.93 4.02 -3.76
N LEU A 150 17.56 3.13 -4.69
CA LEU A 150 18.28 2.87 -5.93
C LEU A 150 17.65 3.52 -7.17
N MET A 151 16.41 4.04 -7.04
CA MET A 151 15.68 4.59 -8.20
C MET A 151 14.74 5.72 -7.82
N SER A 152 14.47 6.58 -8.79
CA SER A 152 13.46 7.64 -8.66
C SER A 152 12.04 7.10 -8.71
N PRO A 153 11.04 7.84 -8.18
CA PRO A 153 9.63 7.44 -8.27
C PRO A 153 9.15 7.21 -9.71
N VAL A 154 9.63 8.00 -10.67
CA VAL A 154 9.26 7.87 -12.09
C VAL A 154 9.78 6.55 -12.67
N GLN A 155 11.03 6.21 -12.35
CA GLN A 155 11.62 4.93 -12.76
C GLN A 155 10.87 3.75 -12.13
N ALA A 156 10.54 3.83 -10.83
CA ALA A 156 9.77 2.81 -10.12
C ALA A 156 8.39 2.58 -10.78
N VAL A 157 7.64 3.64 -11.06
CA VAL A 157 6.35 3.54 -11.78
C VAL A 157 6.51 2.89 -13.15
N SER A 158 7.59 3.22 -13.89
CA SER A 158 7.86 2.61 -15.20
C SER A 158 8.13 1.12 -15.08
N ILE A 159 8.98 0.72 -14.15
CA ILE A 159 9.36 -0.68 -13.91
C ILE A 159 8.14 -1.50 -13.48
N VAL A 160 7.32 -0.99 -12.55
CA VAL A 160 6.07 -1.65 -12.15
C VAL A 160 5.13 -1.79 -13.34
N THR A 161 4.98 -0.74 -14.17
CA THR A 161 4.13 -0.81 -15.36
C THR A 161 4.60 -1.91 -16.32
N GLN A 162 5.90 -2.03 -16.56
CA GLN A 162 6.47 -3.08 -17.41
C GLN A 162 6.23 -4.48 -16.84
N HIS A 163 6.39 -4.65 -15.52
CA HIS A 163 6.11 -5.89 -14.83
C HIS A 163 4.65 -6.34 -15.02
N LEU A 164 3.69 -5.41 -14.87
CA LEU A 164 2.27 -5.68 -15.05
C LEU A 164 1.90 -6.06 -16.50
N ILE A 165 2.64 -5.56 -17.49
CA ILE A 165 2.44 -5.91 -18.90
C ILE A 165 3.02 -7.28 -19.18
N ALA A 166 4.22 -7.58 -18.68
CA ALA A 166 4.90 -8.86 -18.88
C ALA A 166 4.14 -10.05 -18.28
N GLY A 167 3.46 -9.86 -17.15
CA GLY A 167 2.63 -10.91 -16.52
C GLY A 167 1.32 -11.22 -17.25
N ARG A 168 0.95 -10.46 -18.29
CA ARG A 168 -0.27 -10.66 -19.08
C ARG A 168 -0.05 -11.43 -20.40
N GLY A 169 1.18 -11.80 -20.73
CA GLY A 169 1.55 -12.60 -21.91
C GLY A 169 1.68 -14.05 -21.55
#